data_69e4a8f0efd0c3fc97147202d2d1e1ab
#
_entry.id   69e4a8f0efd0c3fc97147202d2d1e1ab
#
_cell.length_a   1.000
_cell.length_b   1.000
_cell.length_c   1.000
_cell.angle_alpha   90.00
_cell.angle_beta   90.00
_cell.angle_gamma   90.00
#
_symmetry.space_group_name_H-M   'P 1'
#
loop_
_entity.id
_entity.type
_entity.pdbx_description
1 polymer ?
#
loop_
_entity_poly.entity_id
_entity_poly.type
_entity_poly.pdbx_seq_one_letter_code
_entity_poly.pdbx_strand_id
1 'polypeptide(L)'
;VNQLNEVDTFLNDLITELSKRDEDTIVVAFGDHLPTMGLEDSDMKSGDIYKTKYVTWNNMGLKKQDADLYAYQLMASITDSVGIHEGTILNYHQTQMNNADHTAYLDGLDNLQYDILYGNRYCYDGKDKYPATDIVMGIDDVTVSETSDSIGGSEVFVYGNNFTKWSKVFVNDEKVNTTFSNSGCLIIPKDSVKDGDTIKVCQMGSNSTIFRESNTYTYKDLSLIHISEPTRPRL
;
A
#
# COMPACT_ATOMS: atom_id res chain seq x y z
N VAL A 1 5.03 -23.57 -21.62
CA VAL A 1 5.33 -24.95 -21.12
C VAL A 1 6.39 -24.88 -20.03
N ASN A 2 7.52 -24.18 -20.25
CA ASN A 2 8.61 -24.12 -19.25
C ASN A 2 8.16 -23.46 -17.93
N GLN A 3 7.44 -22.35 -17.99
CA GLN A 3 6.95 -21.66 -16.79
C GLN A 3 6.01 -22.53 -15.93
N LEU A 4 5.12 -23.29 -16.56
CA LEU A 4 4.25 -24.23 -15.84
C LEU A 4 5.05 -25.34 -15.16
N ASN A 5 6.10 -25.84 -15.81
CA ASN A 5 6.97 -26.85 -15.21
C ASN A 5 7.79 -26.27 -14.03
N GLU A 6 8.20 -25.00 -14.11
CA GLU A 6 8.89 -24.30 -13.01
C GLU A 6 7.96 -24.11 -11.80
N VAL A 7 6.70 -23.73 -12.04
CA VAL A 7 5.70 -23.62 -10.97
C VAL A 7 5.39 -24.99 -10.33
N ASP A 8 5.27 -26.04 -11.13
CA ASP A 8 5.05 -27.41 -10.63
C ASP A 8 6.22 -27.90 -9.78
N THR A 9 7.45 -27.65 -10.25
CA THR A 9 8.67 -27.97 -9.49
C THR A 9 8.72 -27.19 -8.18
N PHE A 10 8.46 -25.88 -8.22
CA PHE A 10 8.42 -25.04 -7.03
C PHE A 10 7.39 -25.53 -6.00
N LEU A 11 6.18 -25.85 -6.43
CA LEU A 11 5.13 -26.36 -5.53
C LEU A 11 5.51 -27.70 -4.92
N ASN A 12 6.13 -28.59 -5.70
CA ASN A 12 6.63 -29.86 -5.19
C ASN A 12 7.71 -29.68 -4.11
N ASP A 13 8.67 -28.80 -4.37
CA ASP A 13 9.75 -28.51 -3.42
C ASP A 13 9.19 -27.85 -2.15
N LEU A 14 8.29 -26.87 -2.29
CA LEU A 14 7.61 -26.23 -1.17
C LEU A 14 6.87 -27.26 -0.29
N ILE A 15 6.05 -28.11 -0.89
CA ILE A 15 5.30 -29.15 -0.16
C ILE A 15 6.26 -30.13 0.50
N THR A 16 7.35 -30.50 -0.17
CA THR A 16 8.38 -31.39 0.39
C THR A 16 9.03 -30.79 1.63
N GLU A 17 9.34 -29.49 1.61
CA GLU A 17 9.93 -28.81 2.78
C GLU A 17 8.89 -28.62 3.90
N LEU A 18 7.65 -28.26 3.58
CA LEU A 18 6.59 -28.09 4.57
C LEU A 18 6.21 -29.43 5.24
N SER A 19 6.28 -30.56 4.50
CA SER A 19 6.02 -31.90 5.05
C SER A 19 7.02 -32.33 6.15
N LYS A 20 8.18 -31.68 6.24
CA LYS A 20 9.19 -31.96 7.24
C LYS A 20 8.97 -31.18 8.55
N ARG A 21 8.07 -30.21 8.54
CA ARG A 21 7.79 -29.36 9.68
C ARG A 21 6.75 -30.01 10.60
N ASP A 22 6.95 -29.86 11.92
CA ASP A 22 6.00 -30.25 12.95
C ASP A 22 5.08 -29.04 13.29
N GLU A 23 4.51 -28.43 12.26
CA GLU A 23 3.64 -27.27 12.36
C GLU A 23 2.44 -27.49 11.43
N ASP A 24 1.24 -27.36 11.99
CA ASP A 24 0.00 -27.47 11.22
C ASP A 24 -0.01 -26.49 10.07
N THR A 25 -0.01 -27.01 8.85
CA THR A 25 0.16 -26.20 7.65
C THR A 25 -0.85 -26.57 6.56
N ILE A 26 -1.44 -25.55 5.95
CA ILE A 26 -2.25 -25.66 4.73
C ILE A 26 -1.60 -24.80 3.64
N VAL A 27 -1.48 -25.36 2.45
CA VAL A 27 -1.11 -24.64 1.23
C VAL A 27 -2.32 -24.57 0.31
N VAL A 28 -2.63 -23.38 -0.15
CA VAL A 28 -3.68 -23.13 -1.15
C VAL A 28 -3.03 -22.50 -2.36
N ALA A 29 -3.05 -23.19 -3.48
CA ALA A 29 -2.59 -22.67 -4.76
C ALA A 29 -3.78 -22.50 -5.71
N PHE A 30 -3.91 -21.32 -6.30
CA PHE A 30 -5.01 -21.00 -7.21
C PHE A 30 -4.54 -20.13 -8.37
N GLY A 31 -5.23 -20.24 -9.51
CA GLY A 31 -5.04 -19.30 -10.61
C GLY A 31 -5.84 -18.03 -10.36
N ASP A 32 -5.19 -16.89 -10.43
CA ASP A 32 -5.82 -15.57 -10.31
C ASP A 32 -6.60 -15.22 -11.59
N HIS A 33 -6.06 -15.55 -12.76
CA HIS A 33 -6.68 -15.41 -14.07
C HIS A 33 -6.03 -16.33 -15.10
N LEU A 34 -6.64 -16.46 -16.26
CA LEU A 34 -6.05 -17.16 -17.41
C LEU A 34 -5.03 -16.22 -18.12
N PRO A 35 -4.03 -16.79 -18.80
CA PRO A 35 -3.12 -16.03 -19.65
C PRO A 35 -3.87 -15.23 -20.71
N THR A 36 -3.39 -14.00 -20.99
CA THR A 36 -3.93 -13.15 -22.05
C THR A 36 -3.54 -13.70 -23.43
N MET A 37 -4.34 -14.62 -23.95
CA MET A 37 -4.10 -15.33 -25.22
C MET A 37 -5.21 -15.08 -26.26
N GLY A 38 -6.05 -14.07 -26.03
CA GLY A 38 -7.21 -13.80 -26.90
C GLY A 38 -8.27 -14.92 -26.86
N LEU A 39 -8.38 -15.63 -25.72
CA LEU A 39 -9.37 -16.70 -25.51
C LEU A 39 -10.75 -16.10 -25.24
N GLU A 40 -11.77 -16.77 -25.75
CA GLU A 40 -13.18 -16.47 -25.51
C GLU A 40 -13.82 -17.65 -24.74
N ASP A 41 -15.01 -17.43 -24.18
CA ASP A 41 -15.76 -18.46 -23.44
C ASP A 41 -15.94 -19.75 -24.24
N SER A 42 -16.12 -19.64 -25.56
CA SER A 42 -16.27 -20.77 -26.48
C SER A 42 -15.01 -21.64 -26.60
N ASP A 43 -13.83 -21.10 -26.28
CA ASP A 43 -12.57 -21.84 -26.32
C ASP A 43 -12.34 -22.67 -25.04
N MET A 44 -13.14 -22.41 -24.03
CA MET A 44 -13.00 -23.03 -22.72
C MET A 44 -13.92 -24.23 -22.53
N LYS A 45 -13.39 -25.34 -22.02
CA LYS A 45 -14.22 -26.48 -21.63
C LYS A 45 -15.24 -26.15 -20.54
N SER A 46 -14.95 -25.13 -19.72
CA SER A 46 -15.84 -24.59 -18.68
C SER A 46 -16.94 -23.70 -19.23
N GLY A 47 -16.82 -23.23 -20.49
CA GLY A 47 -17.69 -22.22 -21.06
C GLY A 47 -17.54 -20.82 -20.39
N ASP A 48 -16.44 -20.57 -19.69
CA ASP A 48 -16.23 -19.35 -18.93
C ASP A 48 -14.73 -19.11 -18.75
N ILE A 49 -14.22 -18.02 -19.28
CA ILE A 49 -12.81 -17.61 -19.21
C ILE A 49 -12.37 -17.18 -17.79
N TYR A 50 -13.32 -16.87 -16.91
CA TYR A 50 -13.03 -16.47 -15.53
C TYR A 50 -12.92 -17.65 -14.56
N LYS A 51 -13.25 -18.88 -15.02
CA LYS A 51 -13.07 -20.07 -14.21
C LYS A 51 -11.63 -20.55 -14.20
N THR A 52 -11.01 -20.48 -13.04
CA THR A 52 -9.68 -21.03 -12.78
C THR A 52 -9.78 -22.25 -11.87
N LYS A 53 -8.65 -22.88 -11.58
CA LYS A 53 -8.57 -24.02 -10.67
C LYS A 53 -7.87 -23.61 -9.38
N TYR A 54 -8.25 -24.25 -8.28
CA TYR A 54 -7.47 -24.22 -7.05
C TYR A 54 -7.16 -25.63 -6.57
N VAL A 55 -6.09 -25.76 -5.81
CA VAL A 55 -5.71 -27.00 -5.13
C VAL A 55 -5.32 -26.69 -3.70
N THR A 56 -5.59 -27.63 -2.81
CA THR A 56 -5.18 -27.52 -1.41
C THR A 56 -4.33 -28.71 -1.02
N TRP A 57 -3.32 -28.46 -0.22
CA TRP A 57 -2.53 -29.47 0.46
C TRP A 57 -2.47 -29.15 1.96
N ASN A 58 -2.42 -30.17 2.81
CA ASN A 58 -2.23 -30.00 4.24
C ASN A 58 -1.47 -31.20 4.84
N ASN A 59 -0.83 -30.97 5.98
CA ASN A 59 -0.20 -32.03 6.80
C ASN A 59 -1.02 -32.43 8.03
N MET A 60 -2.27 -31.92 8.13
CA MET A 60 -3.16 -32.09 9.30
C MET A 60 -4.12 -33.28 9.16
N GLY A 61 -4.09 -33.97 8.03
CA GLY A 61 -5.01 -35.08 7.75
C GLY A 61 -6.43 -34.64 7.37
N LEU A 62 -6.64 -33.40 6.96
CA LEU A 62 -7.93 -32.91 6.46
C LEU A 62 -8.30 -33.67 5.19
N LYS A 63 -9.57 -34.05 5.09
CA LYS A 63 -10.09 -34.76 3.90
C LYS A 63 -10.20 -33.80 2.73
N LYS A 64 -9.89 -34.32 1.54
CA LYS A 64 -10.14 -33.61 0.30
C LYS A 64 -11.64 -33.30 0.16
N GLN A 65 -11.93 -32.06 -0.18
CA GLN A 65 -13.26 -31.57 -0.54
C GLN A 65 -13.16 -30.85 -1.86
N ASP A 66 -13.91 -31.30 -2.85
CA ASP A 66 -14.04 -30.62 -4.13
C ASP A 66 -15.27 -29.69 -4.06
N ALA A 67 -15.09 -28.40 -4.32
CA ALA A 67 -16.15 -27.41 -4.33
C ALA A 67 -15.93 -26.37 -5.42
N ASP A 68 -17.01 -25.92 -6.03
CA ASP A 68 -17.02 -24.73 -6.87
C ASP A 68 -17.27 -23.52 -5.96
N LEU A 69 -16.33 -22.56 -5.94
CA LEU A 69 -16.37 -21.39 -5.09
C LEU A 69 -16.10 -20.15 -5.92
N TYR A 70 -16.66 -19.03 -5.53
CA TYR A 70 -16.18 -17.74 -5.97
C TYR A 70 -14.84 -17.41 -5.26
N ALA A 71 -13.96 -16.69 -5.94
CA ALA A 71 -12.63 -16.38 -5.40
C ALA A 71 -12.68 -15.71 -4.00
N TYR A 72 -13.65 -14.85 -3.76
CA TYR A 72 -13.87 -14.19 -2.46
C TYR A 72 -14.37 -15.12 -1.34
N GLN A 73 -14.81 -16.34 -1.66
CA GLN A 73 -15.25 -17.35 -0.69
C GLN A 73 -14.12 -18.31 -0.29
N LEU A 74 -13.06 -18.39 -1.09
CA LEU A 74 -12.04 -19.42 -0.95
C LEU A 74 -11.39 -19.42 0.44
N MET A 75 -10.96 -18.25 0.92
CA MET A 75 -10.33 -18.15 2.24
C MET A 75 -11.30 -18.52 3.37
N ALA A 76 -12.56 -18.12 3.25
CA ALA A 76 -13.58 -18.46 4.25
C ALA A 76 -13.84 -19.98 4.32
N SER A 77 -13.88 -20.64 3.16
CA SER A 77 -14.03 -22.10 3.10
C SER A 77 -12.83 -22.84 3.72
N ILE A 78 -11.60 -22.33 3.47
CA ILE A 78 -10.39 -22.94 4.04
C ILE A 78 -10.36 -22.76 5.56
N THR A 79 -10.59 -21.54 6.06
CA THR A 79 -10.57 -21.27 7.50
C THR A 79 -11.68 -21.99 8.25
N ASP A 80 -12.86 -22.14 7.66
CA ASP A 80 -13.95 -22.95 8.21
C ASP A 80 -13.52 -24.42 8.38
N SER A 81 -12.79 -24.98 7.43
CA SER A 81 -12.32 -26.37 7.47
C SER A 81 -11.37 -26.67 8.64
N VAL A 82 -10.76 -25.65 9.24
CA VAL A 82 -9.85 -25.75 10.39
C VAL A 82 -10.41 -25.10 11.66
N GLY A 83 -11.68 -24.71 11.65
CA GLY A 83 -12.37 -24.17 12.83
C GLY A 83 -11.95 -22.72 13.18
N ILE A 84 -11.41 -21.95 12.25
CA ILE A 84 -11.12 -20.54 12.43
C ILE A 84 -12.34 -19.72 11.99
N HIS A 85 -13.03 -19.11 12.94
CA HIS A 85 -14.28 -18.36 12.73
C HIS A 85 -14.20 -16.90 13.14
N GLU A 86 -13.01 -16.39 13.46
CA GLU A 86 -12.79 -15.00 13.85
C GLU A 86 -12.82 -14.08 12.62
N GLY A 87 -13.28 -12.84 12.85
CA GLY A 87 -13.38 -11.81 11.82
C GLY A 87 -14.76 -11.71 11.20
N THR A 88 -15.31 -10.48 11.19
CA THR A 88 -16.68 -10.21 10.81
C THR A 88 -17.00 -10.65 9.38
N ILE A 89 -16.17 -10.27 8.41
CA ILE A 89 -16.36 -10.63 6.99
C ILE A 89 -16.16 -12.12 6.77
N LEU A 90 -15.15 -12.71 7.42
CA LEU A 90 -14.87 -14.14 7.29
C LEU A 90 -16.02 -14.99 7.81
N ASN A 91 -16.52 -14.67 9.00
CA ASN A 91 -17.67 -15.33 9.60
C ASN A 91 -18.96 -15.14 8.77
N TYR A 92 -19.16 -13.95 8.19
CA TYR A 92 -20.26 -13.71 7.29
C TYR A 92 -20.21 -14.63 6.06
N HIS A 93 -19.05 -14.75 5.41
CA HIS A 93 -18.87 -15.69 4.30
C HIS A 93 -19.18 -17.12 4.74
N GLN A 94 -18.59 -17.62 5.83
CA GLN A 94 -18.78 -18.98 6.33
C GLN A 94 -20.25 -19.30 6.61
N THR A 95 -21.02 -18.35 7.10
CA THR A 95 -22.44 -18.55 7.45
C THR A 95 -23.41 -18.33 6.28
N GLN A 96 -23.04 -17.49 5.30
CA GLN A 96 -23.96 -17.04 4.24
C GLN A 96 -23.57 -17.49 2.82
N MET A 97 -22.35 -17.98 2.58
CA MET A 97 -21.88 -18.33 1.22
C MET A 97 -22.69 -19.44 0.55
N ASN A 98 -23.41 -20.26 1.33
CA ASN A 98 -24.31 -21.30 0.84
C ASN A 98 -25.78 -20.85 0.79
N ASN A 99 -26.07 -19.55 0.97
CA ASN A 99 -27.41 -19.03 0.86
C ASN A 99 -27.94 -19.23 -0.57
N ALA A 100 -29.15 -19.77 -0.69
CA ALA A 100 -29.81 -19.98 -1.98
C ALA A 100 -30.09 -18.64 -2.70
N ASP A 101 -30.30 -17.54 -1.94
CA ASP A 101 -30.41 -16.20 -2.48
C ASP A 101 -29.03 -15.54 -2.51
N HIS A 102 -28.36 -15.71 -3.65
CA HIS A 102 -27.04 -15.15 -3.88
C HIS A 102 -27.03 -13.60 -3.85
N THR A 103 -28.11 -12.96 -4.30
CA THR A 103 -28.23 -11.50 -4.27
C THR A 103 -28.27 -11.01 -2.82
N ALA A 104 -29.09 -11.61 -1.98
CA ALA A 104 -29.16 -11.24 -0.56
C ALA A 104 -27.81 -11.46 0.16
N TYR A 105 -27.07 -12.50 -0.22
CA TYR A 105 -25.72 -12.72 0.28
C TYR A 105 -24.76 -11.59 -0.10
N LEU A 106 -24.75 -11.14 -1.36
CA LEU A 106 -23.89 -10.05 -1.82
C LEU A 106 -24.32 -8.71 -1.21
N ASP A 107 -25.61 -8.40 -1.16
CA ASP A 107 -26.14 -7.19 -0.52
C ASP A 107 -25.73 -7.08 0.96
N GLY A 108 -25.75 -8.22 1.66
CA GLY A 108 -25.30 -8.26 3.05
C GLY A 108 -23.78 -8.02 3.19
N LEU A 109 -22.98 -8.54 2.26
CA LEU A 109 -21.53 -8.29 2.22
C LEU A 109 -21.23 -6.81 1.96
N ASP A 110 -21.91 -6.20 1.00
CA ASP A 110 -21.76 -4.77 0.68
C ASP A 110 -22.15 -3.89 1.86
N ASN A 111 -23.24 -4.23 2.55
CA ASN A 111 -23.68 -3.52 3.75
C ASN A 111 -22.64 -3.60 4.89
N LEU A 112 -22.05 -4.78 5.11
CA LEU A 112 -21.00 -4.95 6.11
C LEU A 112 -19.73 -4.18 5.72
N GLN A 113 -19.33 -4.23 4.47
CA GLN A 113 -18.18 -3.48 3.95
C GLN A 113 -18.39 -1.98 4.13
N TYR A 114 -19.56 -1.48 3.77
CA TYR A 114 -19.91 -0.08 3.97
C TYR A 114 -19.90 0.32 5.44
N ASP A 115 -20.50 -0.48 6.34
CA ASP A 115 -20.53 -0.19 7.76
C ASP A 115 -19.13 -0.13 8.39
N ILE A 116 -18.24 -1.04 7.97
CA ILE A 116 -16.87 -1.09 8.48
C ILE A 116 -16.04 0.11 8.00
N LEU A 117 -16.13 0.47 6.71
CA LEU A 117 -15.25 1.46 6.09
C LEU A 117 -15.76 2.90 6.20
N TYR A 118 -17.09 3.10 6.09
CA TYR A 118 -17.69 4.43 5.92
C TYR A 118 -18.87 4.68 6.87
N GLY A 119 -19.47 3.61 7.42
CA GLY A 119 -20.64 3.68 8.27
C GLY A 119 -20.33 3.95 9.73
N ASN A 120 -21.29 3.62 10.58
CA ASN A 120 -21.21 3.83 12.02
C ASN A 120 -20.53 2.68 12.78
N ARG A 121 -20.03 1.66 12.09
CA ARG A 121 -19.38 0.46 12.66
C ARG A 121 -20.30 -0.30 13.63
N TYR A 122 -21.57 -0.43 13.29
CA TYR A 122 -22.55 -1.16 14.12
C TYR A 122 -22.12 -2.59 14.39
N CYS A 123 -21.42 -3.24 13.45
CA CYS A 123 -20.85 -4.58 13.64
C CYS A 123 -19.75 -4.61 14.72
N TYR A 124 -19.29 -3.48 15.22
CA TYR A 124 -18.27 -3.29 16.27
C TYR A 124 -18.77 -2.39 17.41
N ASP A 125 -20.07 -2.32 17.64
CA ASP A 125 -20.70 -1.47 18.67
C ASP A 125 -20.34 0.02 18.53
N GLY A 126 -20.15 0.50 17.31
CA GLY A 126 -19.80 1.88 17.00
C GLY A 126 -18.36 2.28 17.34
N LYS A 127 -17.46 1.31 17.51
CA LYS A 127 -16.07 1.55 17.90
C LYS A 127 -15.11 1.02 16.84
N ASP A 128 -13.92 1.61 16.78
CA ASP A 128 -12.81 0.98 16.07
C ASP A 128 -12.40 -0.29 16.82
N LYS A 129 -12.35 -1.41 16.13
CA LYS A 129 -11.98 -2.69 16.73
C LYS A 129 -10.50 -2.73 17.12
N TYR A 130 -9.68 -2.02 16.39
CA TYR A 130 -8.24 -1.93 16.62
C TYR A 130 -7.81 -0.46 16.62
N PRO A 131 -6.79 -0.09 17.40
CA PRO A 131 -6.22 1.25 17.32
C PRO A 131 -5.65 1.49 15.91
N ALA A 132 -5.69 2.74 15.48
CA ALA A 132 -5.03 3.13 14.25
C ALA A 132 -3.54 2.78 14.33
N THR A 133 -2.99 2.21 13.26
CA THR A 133 -1.58 1.92 13.13
C THR A 133 -0.98 2.80 12.04
N ASP A 134 0.24 3.29 12.24
CA ASP A 134 1.01 3.94 11.19
C ASP A 134 1.40 2.90 10.13
N ILE A 135 0.67 2.88 9.04
CA ILE A 135 1.04 2.07 7.89
C ILE A 135 2.09 2.86 7.10
N VAL A 136 3.34 2.47 7.27
CA VAL A 136 4.43 2.99 6.44
C VAL A 136 4.41 2.19 5.14
N MET A 137 3.98 2.82 4.05
CA MET A 137 3.86 2.21 2.72
C MET A 137 5.22 1.94 2.05
N GLY A 138 6.22 1.45 2.79
CA GLY A 138 7.57 1.22 2.29
C GLY A 138 8.33 2.50 1.91
N ILE A 139 7.89 3.64 2.42
CA ILE A 139 8.52 4.94 2.22
C ILE A 139 9.18 5.34 3.53
N ASP A 140 10.50 5.55 3.50
CA ASP A 140 11.25 6.06 4.65
C ASP A 140 10.78 7.47 5.03
N ASP A 141 10.92 7.81 6.32
CA ASP A 141 10.59 9.14 6.80
C ASP A 141 11.47 10.19 6.11
N VAL A 142 10.82 11.17 5.50
CA VAL A 142 11.48 12.31 4.90
C VAL A 142 11.74 13.38 5.94
N THR A 143 12.92 13.98 5.88
CA THR A 143 13.29 15.10 6.79
C THR A 143 13.92 16.24 6.00
N VAL A 144 13.66 17.46 6.43
CA VAL A 144 14.38 18.68 5.98
C VAL A 144 15.31 19.10 7.09
N SER A 145 16.60 19.27 6.78
CA SER A 145 17.64 19.66 7.75
C SER A 145 18.21 21.06 7.51
N GLU A 146 18.31 21.49 6.27
CA GLU A 146 18.99 22.72 5.92
C GLU A 146 18.50 23.26 4.56
N THR A 147 18.72 24.56 4.34
CA THR A 147 18.57 25.20 3.03
C THR A 147 19.80 26.05 2.71
N SER A 148 20.14 26.17 1.43
CA SER A 148 21.16 27.12 0.98
C SER A 148 20.78 27.75 -0.36
N ASP A 149 21.18 28.99 -0.57
CA ASP A 149 21.00 29.65 -1.86
C ASP A 149 22.10 29.26 -2.85
N SER A 150 21.75 29.15 -4.13
CA SER A 150 22.74 28.95 -5.19
C SER A 150 23.65 30.19 -5.32
N ILE A 151 24.89 30.00 -5.77
CA ILE A 151 25.87 31.07 -5.98
C ILE A 151 25.32 32.17 -6.91
N GLY A 152 24.44 31.80 -7.86
CA GLY A 152 23.76 32.74 -8.78
C GLY A 152 22.50 33.37 -8.23
N GLY A 153 22.03 33.01 -7.03
CA GLY A 153 20.85 33.54 -6.38
C GLY A 153 19.51 33.21 -7.07
N SER A 154 19.49 32.30 -8.02
CA SER A 154 18.27 31.93 -8.75
C SER A 154 17.54 30.71 -8.20
N GLU A 155 18.21 29.93 -7.35
CA GLU A 155 17.71 28.67 -6.82
C GLU A 155 18.00 28.53 -5.33
N VAL A 156 17.18 27.73 -4.67
CA VAL A 156 17.40 27.30 -3.27
C VAL A 156 17.52 25.80 -3.24
N PHE A 157 18.58 25.32 -2.61
CA PHE A 157 18.78 23.90 -2.31
C PHE A 157 18.11 23.58 -0.98
N VAL A 158 17.27 22.57 -0.97
CA VAL A 158 16.62 22.02 0.23
C VAL A 158 17.28 20.70 0.54
N TYR A 159 18.02 20.64 1.64
CA TYR A 159 18.73 19.43 2.09
C TYR A 159 17.92 18.66 3.13
N GLY A 160 18.10 17.36 3.11
CA GLY A 160 17.40 16.45 4.02
C GLY A 160 17.73 15.00 3.75
N ASN A 161 16.81 14.11 4.09
CA ASN A 161 17.00 12.68 3.88
C ASN A 161 15.77 12.05 3.21
N ASN A 162 16.04 10.92 2.54
CA ASN A 162 15.03 10.02 1.94
C ASN A 162 14.18 10.68 0.86
N PHE A 163 14.70 11.69 0.17
CA PHE A 163 14.02 12.29 -0.97
C PHE A 163 13.99 11.33 -2.15
N THR A 164 12.90 11.37 -2.91
CA THR A 164 12.71 10.61 -4.14
C THR A 164 12.30 11.56 -5.28
N LYS A 165 12.29 11.08 -6.51
CA LYS A 165 11.77 11.83 -7.67
C LYS A 165 10.30 12.28 -7.50
N TRP A 166 9.58 11.69 -6.57
CA TRP A 166 8.19 12.02 -6.22
C TRP A 166 8.09 13.01 -5.06
N SER A 167 9.22 13.38 -4.44
CA SER A 167 9.26 14.43 -3.41
C SER A 167 8.96 15.79 -4.02
N LYS A 168 8.09 16.55 -3.35
CA LYS A 168 7.74 17.92 -3.72
C LYS A 168 7.90 18.83 -2.52
N VAL A 169 8.46 20.01 -2.75
CA VAL A 169 8.58 21.06 -1.74
C VAL A 169 7.27 21.85 -1.68
N PHE A 170 6.85 22.14 -0.46
CA PHE A 170 5.73 23.01 -0.14
C PHE A 170 6.25 24.19 0.64
N VAL A 171 5.92 25.39 0.22
CA VAL A 171 6.22 26.66 0.89
C VAL A 171 4.92 27.23 1.41
N ASN A 172 4.81 27.45 2.71
CA ASN A 172 3.56 27.89 3.37
C ASN A 172 2.34 27.05 2.97
N ASP A 173 2.54 25.70 2.91
CA ASP A 173 1.56 24.70 2.49
C ASP A 173 1.15 24.76 0.99
N GLU A 174 1.79 25.58 0.17
CA GLU A 174 1.59 25.62 -1.28
C GLU A 174 2.71 24.87 -2.02
N LYS A 175 2.32 23.95 -2.92
CA LYS A 175 3.29 23.20 -3.71
C LYS A 175 4.02 24.10 -4.70
N VAL A 176 5.37 24.07 -4.65
CA VAL A 176 6.24 24.82 -5.56
C VAL A 176 6.92 23.89 -6.58
N ASN A 177 7.41 24.50 -7.67
CA ASN A 177 8.17 23.74 -8.66
C ASN A 177 9.42 23.16 -8.01
N THR A 178 9.58 21.83 -8.09
CA THR A 178 10.62 21.08 -7.38
C THR A 178 11.40 20.20 -8.34
N THR A 179 12.71 20.40 -8.38
CA THR A 179 13.64 19.53 -9.11
C THR A 179 14.31 18.55 -8.14
N PHE A 180 14.26 17.26 -8.44
CA PHE A 180 14.96 16.24 -7.68
C PHE A 180 16.42 16.18 -8.13
N SER A 181 17.35 16.43 -7.23
CA SER A 181 18.79 16.30 -7.47
C SER A 181 19.32 14.93 -7.04
N ASN A 182 19.07 14.55 -5.78
CA ASN A 182 19.41 13.25 -5.21
C ASN A 182 18.59 13.01 -3.92
N SER A 183 18.80 11.88 -3.26
CA SER A 183 18.07 11.51 -2.03
C SER A 183 18.30 12.44 -0.83
N GLY A 184 19.26 13.32 -0.89
CA GLY A 184 19.56 14.31 0.14
C GLY A 184 19.33 15.76 -0.29
N CYS A 185 18.91 16.01 -1.56
CA CYS A 185 18.82 17.38 -2.07
C CYS A 185 17.69 17.54 -3.11
N LEU A 186 16.83 18.54 -2.87
CA LEU A 186 15.85 19.07 -3.82
C LEU A 186 16.22 20.52 -4.16
N ILE A 187 15.74 20.99 -5.31
CA ILE A 187 16.00 22.36 -5.79
C ILE A 187 14.66 23.03 -6.10
N ILE A 188 14.50 24.26 -5.62
CA ILE A 188 13.34 25.10 -5.92
C ILE A 188 13.79 26.47 -6.46
N PRO A 189 12.95 27.17 -7.23
CA PRO A 189 13.23 28.55 -7.65
C PRO A 189 13.29 29.49 -6.43
N LYS A 190 14.24 30.41 -6.43
CA LYS A 190 14.42 31.39 -5.33
C LYS A 190 13.21 32.31 -5.14
N ASP A 191 12.52 32.65 -6.20
CA ASP A 191 11.32 33.49 -6.17
C ASP A 191 10.09 32.81 -5.56
N SER A 192 10.16 31.50 -5.33
CA SER A 192 9.09 30.73 -4.67
C SER A 192 9.16 30.75 -3.14
N VAL A 193 10.20 31.35 -2.54
CA VAL A 193 10.38 31.37 -1.08
C VAL A 193 10.97 32.70 -0.60
N LYS A 194 10.52 33.16 0.57
CA LYS A 194 10.99 34.41 1.23
C LYS A 194 11.48 34.10 2.64
N ASP A 195 12.29 35.01 3.17
CA ASP A 195 12.78 34.91 4.54
C ASP A 195 11.61 34.76 5.54
N GLY A 196 11.70 33.76 6.40
CA GLY A 196 10.67 33.41 7.37
C GLY A 196 9.60 32.45 6.88
N ASP A 197 9.54 32.11 5.60
CA ASP A 197 8.58 31.12 5.06
C ASP A 197 8.86 29.72 5.62
N THR A 198 7.80 28.94 5.73
CA THR A 198 7.90 27.53 6.13
C THR A 198 8.07 26.62 4.93
N ILE A 199 8.96 25.65 5.06
CA ILE A 199 9.24 24.63 4.04
C ILE A 199 8.91 23.25 4.61
N LYS A 200 8.17 22.46 3.84
CA LYS A 200 7.97 21.01 4.03
C LYS A 200 8.27 20.27 2.75
N VAL A 201 8.65 19.01 2.87
CA VAL A 201 8.77 18.11 1.73
C VAL A 201 7.71 17.01 1.88
N CYS A 202 6.88 16.85 0.85
CA CYS A 202 5.86 15.82 0.80
C CYS A 202 6.22 14.76 -0.23
N GLN A 203 6.11 13.49 0.14
CA GLN A 203 6.14 12.36 -0.80
C GLN A 203 4.76 12.24 -1.45
N MET A 204 4.72 12.42 -2.77
CA MET A 204 3.47 12.50 -3.53
C MET A 204 3.20 11.23 -4.31
N GLY A 205 1.93 10.83 -4.39
CA GLY A 205 1.44 9.84 -5.33
C GLY A 205 1.02 10.44 -6.67
N SER A 206 0.63 9.58 -7.62
CA SER A 206 0.23 9.98 -8.98
C SER A 206 -0.98 10.93 -9.00
N ASN A 207 -1.89 10.83 -8.04
CA ASN A 207 -3.12 11.61 -7.95
C ASN A 207 -3.03 12.77 -6.95
N SER A 208 -1.84 13.33 -6.74
CA SER A 208 -1.58 14.38 -5.74
C SER A 208 -1.83 13.92 -4.28
N THR A 209 -1.97 12.63 -4.03
CA THR A 209 -2.06 12.09 -2.69
C THR A 209 -0.73 12.27 -1.97
N ILE A 210 -0.76 12.80 -0.76
CA ILE A 210 0.42 12.91 0.10
C ILE A 210 0.50 11.64 0.94
N PHE A 211 1.60 10.90 0.81
CA PHE A 211 1.86 9.68 1.59
C PHE A 211 2.62 9.97 2.88
N ARG A 212 3.51 10.95 2.85
CA ARG A 212 4.36 11.35 3.97
C ARG A 212 4.70 12.83 3.88
N GLU A 213 4.80 13.49 5.02
CA GLU A 213 5.30 14.86 5.14
C GLU A 213 6.56 14.87 6.02
N SER A 214 7.48 15.76 5.70
CA SER A 214 8.65 16.02 6.57
C SER A 214 8.26 16.86 7.78
N ASN A 215 9.24 17.06 8.67
CA ASN A 215 9.20 18.18 9.61
C ASN A 215 9.09 19.51 8.87
N THR A 216 8.56 20.53 9.55
CA THR A 216 8.57 21.92 9.07
C THR A 216 9.92 22.55 9.33
N TYR A 217 10.48 23.22 8.31
CA TYR A 217 11.71 23.98 8.39
C TYR A 217 11.42 25.45 8.07
N THR A 218 12.01 26.40 8.79
CA THR A 218 11.86 27.83 8.49
C THR A 218 13.02 28.29 7.63
N TYR A 219 12.72 28.77 6.43
CA TYR A 219 13.71 29.31 5.51
C TYR A 219 14.32 30.61 6.04
N LYS A 220 15.62 30.73 5.94
CA LYS A 220 16.36 31.94 6.26
C LYS A 220 17.18 32.39 5.06
N ASP A 221 16.93 33.62 4.62
CA ASP A 221 17.68 34.21 3.53
C ASP A 221 19.04 34.68 4.07
N LEU A 222 20.07 33.91 3.81
CA LEU A 222 21.42 34.19 4.27
C LEU A 222 22.02 35.46 3.62
N SER A 223 21.48 35.93 2.50
CA SER A 223 21.92 37.16 1.84
C SER A 223 21.62 38.41 2.70
N LEU A 224 20.63 38.32 3.59
CA LEU A 224 20.24 39.42 4.49
C LEU A 224 21.18 39.55 5.71
N ILE A 225 21.94 38.50 6.04
CA ILE A 225 22.83 38.52 7.22
C ILE A 225 24.08 39.37 7.00
N HIS A 226 24.50 39.56 5.76
CA HIS A 226 25.68 40.36 5.42
C HIS A 226 25.46 41.91 5.44
N ILE A 227 24.21 42.36 5.60
CA ILE A 227 23.88 43.81 5.60
C ILE A 227 24.04 44.46 7.00
N SER A 228 24.24 43.66 8.05
CA SER A 228 24.30 44.19 9.44
C SER A 228 25.69 44.22 10.08
N GLU A 229 26.80 44.17 9.31
CA GLU A 229 28.10 44.48 9.90
C GLU A 229 28.17 45.99 10.21
N PRO A 230 28.37 46.38 11.47
CA PRO A 230 28.58 47.80 11.80
C PRO A 230 29.90 48.25 11.17
N THR A 231 29.82 49.28 10.34
CA THR A 231 30.98 49.98 9.82
C THR A 231 31.89 50.36 11.00
N ARG A 232 33.09 49.78 11.07
CA ARG A 232 34.12 50.23 12.02
C ARG A 232 34.36 51.71 11.83
N PRO A 233 34.34 52.56 12.92
CA PRO A 233 34.78 53.91 12.81
C PRO A 233 36.27 53.92 12.40
N ARG A 234 36.61 54.64 11.36
CA ARG A 234 38.01 54.98 11.05
C ARG A 234 38.52 55.93 12.16
N LEU A 235 39.52 55.49 12.93
CA LEU A 235 40.36 56.33 13.73
C LEU A 235 41.30 57.09 12.85
#